data_f442166b4c49abc4660722594ce792be
#
_entry.id   f442166b4c49abc4660722594ce792be
#
_cell.length_a   1.000
_cell.length_b   1.000
_cell.length_c   1.000
_cell.angle_alpha   90.00
_cell.angle_beta   90.00
_cell.angle_gamma   90.00
#
_symmetry.space_group_name_H-M   'P 1'
#
loop_
_entity.id
_entity.type
_entity.pdbx_description
1 polymer ?
#
loop_
_entity_poly.entity_id
_entity_poly.type
_entity_poly.pdbx_seq_one_letter_code
_entity_poly.pdbx_strand_id
1 'polypeptide(L)'
;MKLNKYLFSTFIAASALLISSCSDFLDRSPQGQFTEDDNPNALVNGKIYNVYTMMRNFNITAGTPALAIHCLRSEDSEKGSIPSDGSDVAEMYDDFLYTPTNGLLGAYWGQNYAVIYQCNDILDAIAEKETAGQTEAEDIINKGEASFFRAYCYFNLVRAFGEVPLVTYKIN
;
A
#
# COMPACT_ATOMS: atom_id res chain seq x y z
N MET A 1 46.11 52.88 4.06
CA MET A 1 45.32 52.05 4.98
C MET A 1 43.78 52.12 4.80
N LYS A 2 43.22 53.06 4.06
CA LYS A 2 41.78 53.18 3.79
C LYS A 2 41.30 52.34 2.62
N LEU A 3 42.14 52.12 1.59
CA LEU A 3 41.79 51.36 0.37
C LEU A 3 41.50 49.89 0.63
N ASN A 4 42.23 49.26 1.56
CA ASN A 4 42.01 47.82 1.89
C ASN A 4 40.68 47.55 2.62
N LYS A 5 40.12 48.55 3.32
CA LYS A 5 38.81 48.38 3.99
C LYS A 5 37.67 48.36 2.97
N TYR A 6 37.75 49.16 1.91
CA TYR A 6 36.70 49.15 0.87
C TYR A 6 36.79 47.93 -0.02
N LEU A 7 38.01 47.44 -0.32
CA LEU A 7 38.20 46.19 -1.03
C LEU A 7 37.67 44.97 -0.26
N PHE A 8 37.85 44.94 1.04
CA PHE A 8 37.35 43.86 1.89
C PHE A 8 35.84 43.92 2.04
N SER A 9 35.24 45.14 2.18
CA SER A 9 33.79 45.34 2.25
C SER A 9 33.08 44.98 0.93
N THR A 10 33.65 45.31 -0.24
CA THR A 10 33.10 44.92 -1.54
C THR A 10 33.22 43.44 -1.81
N PHE A 11 34.25 42.77 -1.31
CA PHE A 11 34.39 41.32 -1.45
C PHE A 11 33.36 40.57 -0.60
N ILE A 12 33.06 41.05 0.62
CA ILE A 12 32.01 40.47 1.48
C ILE A 12 30.60 40.70 0.88
N ALA A 13 30.34 41.89 0.31
CA ALA A 13 29.05 42.17 -0.32
C ALA A 13 28.87 41.35 -1.62
N ALA A 14 29.91 41.10 -2.39
CA ALA A 14 29.86 40.25 -3.58
C ALA A 14 29.68 38.76 -3.24
N SER A 15 30.29 38.28 -2.14
CA SER A 15 30.11 36.90 -1.69
C SER A 15 28.72 36.66 -1.09
N ALA A 16 28.07 37.66 -0.46
CA ALA A 16 26.69 37.55 0.04
C ALA A 16 25.66 37.43 -1.09
N LEU A 17 25.92 37.97 -2.27
CA LEU A 17 25.06 37.86 -3.45
C LEU A 17 25.15 36.45 -4.13
N LEU A 18 26.21 35.69 -3.86
CA LEU A 18 26.37 34.32 -4.40
C LEU A 18 25.67 33.24 -3.54
N ILE A 19 25.14 33.59 -2.36
CA ILE A 19 24.45 32.68 -1.46
C ILE A 19 22.93 32.63 -1.73
N SER A 20 22.40 33.47 -2.66
CA SER A 20 21.04 33.25 -3.17
C SER A 20 21.04 32.03 -4.10
N SER A 21 21.28 30.87 -3.51
CA SER A 21 21.10 29.58 -4.14
C SER A 21 19.64 29.47 -4.58
N CYS A 22 19.42 29.22 -5.85
CA CYS A 22 18.10 28.98 -6.41
C CYS A 22 17.49 27.77 -5.71
N SER A 23 16.65 27.99 -4.68
CA SER A 23 15.85 26.93 -4.06
C SER A 23 15.03 26.19 -5.11
N ASP A 24 14.51 26.90 -6.10
CA ASP A 24 13.70 26.34 -7.19
C ASP A 24 14.43 25.39 -8.15
N PHE A 25 15.77 25.38 -8.13
CA PHE A 25 16.54 24.49 -9.00
C PHE A 25 16.61 23.06 -8.45
N LEU A 26 16.60 22.90 -7.15
CA LEU A 26 16.64 21.61 -6.46
C LEU A 26 15.25 21.07 -6.13
N ASP A 27 14.24 21.95 -6.06
CA ASP A 27 12.86 21.63 -5.71
C ASP A 27 12.05 21.34 -6.99
N ARG A 28 12.51 20.35 -7.74
CA ARG A 28 11.79 19.88 -8.92
C ARG A 28 10.92 18.71 -8.59
N SER A 29 9.62 18.85 -8.86
CA SER A 29 8.67 17.73 -8.85
C SER A 29 9.19 16.61 -9.76
N PRO A 30 9.11 15.34 -9.36
CA PRO A 30 9.51 14.20 -10.18
C PRO A 30 8.77 14.24 -11.52
N GLN A 31 9.49 14.29 -12.64
CA GLN A 31 8.86 14.28 -13.96
C GLN A 31 8.21 12.90 -14.22
N GLY A 32 6.93 12.90 -14.55
CA GLY A 32 6.18 11.68 -14.85
C GLY A 32 5.54 10.99 -13.65
N GLN A 33 5.55 11.63 -12.48
CA GLN A 33 4.74 11.23 -11.33
C GLN A 33 3.78 12.37 -10.98
N PHE A 34 2.54 12.02 -10.70
CA PHE A 34 1.58 12.97 -10.11
C PHE A 34 2.00 13.23 -8.66
N THR A 35 2.12 14.50 -8.28
CA THR A 35 2.36 14.94 -6.91
C THR A 35 1.05 15.42 -6.29
N GLU A 36 1.02 15.56 -4.97
CA GLU A 36 -0.16 16.06 -4.24
C GLU A 36 -0.56 17.47 -4.71
N ASP A 37 0.40 18.28 -5.14
CA ASP A 37 0.19 19.63 -5.65
C ASP A 37 -0.46 19.63 -7.06
N ASP A 38 -0.27 18.57 -7.85
CA ASP A 38 -0.80 18.51 -9.22
C ASP A 38 -2.32 18.20 -9.24
N ASN A 39 -2.78 17.35 -8.37
CA ASN A 39 -4.21 17.05 -8.14
C ASN A 39 -4.39 16.24 -6.84
N PRO A 40 -4.74 16.89 -5.72
CA PRO A 40 -4.95 16.20 -4.43
C PRO A 40 -6.00 15.09 -4.51
N ASN A 41 -6.97 15.21 -5.41
CA ASN A 41 -8.02 14.21 -5.60
C ASN A 41 -7.56 13.02 -6.44
N ALA A 42 -6.65 13.23 -7.39
CA ALA A 42 -6.08 12.14 -8.20
C ALA A 42 -5.29 11.15 -7.35
N LEU A 43 -4.72 11.58 -6.23
CA LEU A 43 -4.00 10.69 -5.30
C LEU A 43 -4.93 9.72 -4.60
N VAL A 44 -6.06 10.18 -4.07
CA VAL A 44 -7.04 9.29 -3.42
C VAL A 44 -7.65 8.35 -4.45
N ASN A 45 -8.03 8.85 -5.62
CA ASN A 45 -8.56 8.05 -6.73
C ASN A 45 -7.53 7.07 -7.28
N GLY A 46 -6.28 7.49 -7.42
CA GLY A 46 -5.18 6.60 -7.80
C GLY A 46 -4.96 5.48 -6.79
N LYS A 47 -5.07 5.76 -5.50
CA LYS A 47 -4.94 4.76 -4.43
C LYS A 47 -6.07 3.75 -4.46
N ILE A 48 -7.33 4.16 -4.69
CA ILE A 48 -8.45 3.20 -4.76
C ILE A 48 -8.34 2.28 -5.98
N TYR A 49 -7.93 2.78 -7.15
CA TYR A 49 -7.64 1.93 -8.31
C TYR A 49 -6.50 0.94 -8.03
N ASN A 50 -5.51 1.33 -7.23
CA ASN A 50 -4.48 0.40 -6.78
C ASN A 50 -5.05 -0.72 -5.90
N VAL A 51 -6.01 -0.42 -5.01
CA VAL A 51 -6.71 -1.44 -4.22
C VAL A 51 -7.40 -2.46 -5.13
N TYR A 52 -8.12 -2.04 -6.16
CA TYR A 52 -8.72 -2.95 -7.14
C TYR A 52 -7.66 -3.82 -7.84
N THR A 53 -6.52 -3.24 -8.18
CA THR A 53 -5.40 -3.98 -8.78
C THR A 53 -4.82 -4.99 -7.80
N MET A 54 -4.64 -4.61 -6.53
CA MET A 54 -4.16 -5.50 -5.48
C MET A 54 -5.14 -6.65 -5.21
N MET A 55 -6.45 -6.41 -5.30
CA MET A 55 -7.48 -7.44 -5.14
C MET A 55 -7.46 -8.49 -6.25
N ARG A 56 -6.89 -8.17 -7.42
CA ARG A 56 -6.66 -9.14 -8.50
C ARG A 56 -5.39 -9.97 -8.30
N ASN A 57 -4.68 -9.75 -7.20
CA ASN A 57 -3.45 -10.48 -6.91
C ASN A 57 -3.71 -11.99 -6.80
N PHE A 58 -2.81 -12.75 -7.39
CA PHE A 58 -2.80 -14.21 -7.40
C PHE A 58 -2.97 -14.82 -5.99
N ASN A 59 -2.39 -14.21 -4.97
CA ASN A 59 -2.42 -14.75 -3.61
C ASN A 59 -3.79 -14.63 -2.92
N ILE A 60 -4.64 -13.68 -3.34
CA ILE A 60 -5.93 -13.41 -2.67
C ILE A 60 -7.10 -14.08 -3.38
N THR A 61 -7.15 -14.04 -4.72
CA THR A 61 -8.39 -14.35 -5.46
C THR A 61 -8.44 -15.77 -5.97
N ALA A 62 -7.62 -16.12 -6.94
CA ALA A 62 -7.73 -17.38 -7.68
C ALA A 62 -6.40 -18.14 -7.76
N GLY A 63 -5.38 -17.68 -7.05
CA GLY A 63 -4.10 -18.35 -7.05
C GLY A 63 -4.00 -19.46 -6.01
N THR A 64 -2.92 -20.20 -6.10
CA THR A 64 -2.67 -21.35 -5.23
C THR A 64 -2.86 -21.06 -3.74
N PRO A 65 -2.40 -19.92 -3.17
CA PRO A 65 -2.62 -19.64 -1.75
C PRO A 65 -4.10 -19.59 -1.36
N ALA A 66 -4.92 -18.87 -2.12
CA ALA A 66 -6.35 -18.78 -1.83
C ALA A 66 -7.07 -20.12 -2.04
N LEU A 67 -6.74 -20.84 -3.11
CA LEU A 67 -7.31 -22.15 -3.41
C LEU A 67 -6.91 -23.19 -2.35
N ALA A 68 -5.65 -23.21 -1.93
CA ALA A 68 -5.17 -24.12 -0.88
C ALA A 68 -5.92 -23.91 0.43
N ILE A 69 -6.09 -22.64 0.85
CA ILE A 69 -6.72 -22.30 2.13
C ILE A 69 -8.24 -22.52 2.12
N HIS A 70 -8.93 -22.20 1.03
CA HIS A 70 -10.38 -22.19 0.99
C HIS A 70 -11.02 -23.40 0.29
N CYS A 71 -10.27 -24.09 -0.54
CA CYS A 71 -10.77 -25.22 -1.33
C CYS A 71 -10.09 -26.54 -0.98
N LEU A 72 -8.75 -26.64 -1.13
CA LEU A 72 -8.03 -27.87 -0.87
C LEU A 72 -8.08 -28.31 0.60
N ARG A 73 -8.20 -27.36 1.53
CA ARG A 73 -8.37 -27.63 2.96
C ARG A 73 -9.80 -28.01 3.34
N SER A 74 -10.64 -28.28 2.36
CA SER A 74 -12.03 -28.70 2.56
C SER A 74 -12.30 -29.99 1.80
N GLU A 75 -13.44 -30.64 2.04
CA GLU A 75 -13.88 -31.84 1.33
C GLU A 75 -14.44 -31.54 -0.07
N ASP A 76 -14.43 -30.26 -0.50
CA ASP A 76 -15.03 -29.84 -1.78
C ASP A 76 -14.10 -30.06 -2.98
N SER A 77 -12.78 -30.18 -2.75
CA SER A 77 -11.81 -30.39 -3.83
C SER A 77 -10.56 -31.12 -3.33
N GLU A 78 -9.99 -31.90 -4.22
CA GLU A 78 -8.69 -32.55 -4.05
C GLU A 78 -7.66 -31.88 -4.96
N LYS A 79 -6.39 -31.98 -4.61
CA LYS A 79 -5.33 -31.44 -5.44
C LYS A 79 -5.23 -32.13 -6.81
N GLY A 80 -5.48 -33.42 -6.90
CA GLY A 80 -5.68 -34.13 -8.15
C GLY A 80 -4.50 -34.26 -9.10
N SER A 81 -3.29 -33.90 -8.67
CA SER A 81 -2.09 -33.93 -9.50
C SER A 81 -1.08 -35.00 -9.03
N ILE A 82 0.06 -35.07 -9.71
CA ILE A 82 1.11 -36.04 -9.37
C ILE A 82 2.21 -35.35 -8.54
N PRO A 83 2.94 -36.08 -7.70
CA PRO A 83 3.99 -35.50 -6.83
C PRO A 83 5.08 -34.72 -7.57
N SER A 84 5.30 -34.95 -8.85
CA SER A 84 6.35 -34.29 -9.64
C SER A 84 5.96 -32.94 -10.25
N ASP A 85 4.74 -32.47 -10.05
CA ASP A 85 4.27 -31.18 -10.63
C ASP A 85 4.43 -29.98 -9.69
N GLY A 86 5.30 -30.05 -8.70
CA GLY A 86 5.53 -28.98 -7.72
C GLY A 86 4.43 -28.85 -6.68
N SER A 87 3.74 -29.89 -6.45
CA SER A 87 2.49 -29.98 -5.74
C SER A 87 2.58 -30.17 -4.24
N ASP A 88 3.72 -30.57 -3.75
CA ASP A 88 3.97 -30.93 -2.36
C ASP A 88 3.48 -29.86 -1.38
N VAL A 89 3.70 -28.58 -1.71
CA VAL A 89 3.29 -27.46 -0.86
C VAL A 89 1.78 -27.29 -0.79
N ALA A 90 1.06 -27.58 -1.88
CA ALA A 90 -0.41 -27.48 -1.94
C ALA A 90 -1.09 -28.77 -1.43
N GLU A 91 -0.50 -29.94 -1.70
CA GLU A 91 -0.97 -31.25 -1.22
C GLU A 91 -1.03 -31.31 0.32
N MET A 92 -0.12 -30.63 1.01
CA MET A 92 -0.13 -30.53 2.48
C MET A 92 -1.45 -29.95 3.04
N TYR A 93 -2.21 -29.18 2.25
CA TYR A 93 -3.52 -28.63 2.67
C TYR A 93 -4.61 -29.67 2.57
N ASP A 94 -4.57 -30.52 1.57
CA ASP A 94 -5.47 -31.63 1.38
C ASP A 94 -5.29 -32.67 2.50
N ASP A 95 -4.04 -32.98 2.82
CA ASP A 95 -3.67 -33.93 3.88
C ASP A 95 -3.68 -33.33 5.30
N PHE A 96 -3.93 -32.03 5.47
CA PHE A 96 -3.82 -31.29 6.73
C PHE A 96 -2.42 -31.35 7.39
N LEU A 97 -1.37 -31.54 6.59
CA LEU A 97 0.01 -31.65 7.06
C LEU A 97 0.82 -30.36 6.99
N TYR A 98 0.19 -29.22 6.63
CA TYR A 98 0.88 -27.94 6.55
C TYR A 98 1.29 -27.41 7.93
N THR A 99 2.39 -26.68 7.96
CA THR A 99 2.92 -26.03 9.15
C THR A 99 2.68 -24.51 9.09
N PRO A 100 2.76 -23.79 10.23
CA PRO A 100 2.64 -22.32 10.23
C PRO A 100 3.68 -21.59 9.37
N THR A 101 4.79 -22.26 9.02
CA THR A 101 5.84 -21.72 8.15
C THR A 101 5.62 -21.99 6.66
N ASN A 102 4.49 -22.60 6.29
CA ASN A 102 4.16 -22.85 4.88
C ASN A 102 4.03 -21.53 4.12
N GLY A 103 4.73 -21.42 2.98
CA GLY A 103 4.83 -20.18 2.20
C GLY A 103 3.48 -19.68 1.66
N LEU A 104 2.52 -20.58 1.39
CA LEU A 104 1.18 -20.19 0.92
C LEU A 104 0.39 -19.45 2.01
N LEU A 105 0.52 -19.84 3.28
CA LEU A 105 -0.07 -19.12 4.40
C LEU A 105 0.50 -17.70 4.50
N GLY A 106 1.83 -17.58 4.45
CA GLY A 106 2.50 -16.28 4.51
C GLY A 106 2.13 -15.37 3.33
N ALA A 107 2.04 -15.92 2.13
CA ALA A 107 1.65 -15.17 0.95
C ALA A 107 0.20 -14.67 1.03
N TYR A 108 -0.73 -15.52 1.47
CA TYR A 108 -2.13 -15.14 1.64
C TYR A 108 -2.32 -14.10 2.75
N TRP A 109 -1.69 -14.31 3.90
CA TRP A 109 -1.68 -13.38 5.01
C TRP A 109 -1.15 -12.00 4.62
N GLY A 110 0.08 -11.98 4.09
CA GLY A 110 0.78 -10.74 3.75
C GLY A 110 0.04 -9.91 2.72
N GLN A 111 -0.54 -10.55 1.69
CA GLN A 111 -1.26 -9.82 0.65
C GLN A 111 -2.60 -9.24 1.16
N ASN A 112 -3.34 -9.95 2.01
CA ASN A 112 -4.55 -9.38 2.62
C ASN A 112 -4.21 -8.17 3.51
N TYR A 113 -3.15 -8.25 4.33
CA TYR A 113 -2.71 -7.11 5.13
C TYR A 113 -2.14 -5.95 4.29
N ALA A 114 -1.51 -6.22 3.15
CA ALA A 114 -1.09 -5.16 2.24
C ALA A 114 -2.28 -4.37 1.68
N VAL A 115 -3.38 -5.04 1.34
CA VAL A 115 -4.63 -4.37 0.94
C VAL A 115 -5.24 -3.58 2.10
N ILE A 116 -5.29 -4.16 3.30
CA ILE A 116 -5.78 -3.48 4.51
C ILE A 116 -4.97 -2.21 4.78
N TYR A 117 -3.64 -2.27 4.67
CA TYR A 117 -2.77 -1.09 4.82
C TYR A 117 -3.12 0.00 3.80
N GLN A 118 -3.28 -0.36 2.53
CA GLN A 118 -3.67 0.60 1.48
C GLN A 118 -5.05 1.20 1.73
N CYS A 119 -6.01 0.40 2.21
CA CYS A 119 -7.33 0.91 2.59
C CYS A 119 -7.24 1.89 3.77
N ASN A 120 -6.42 1.60 4.78
CA ASN A 120 -6.22 2.48 5.91
C ASN A 120 -5.59 3.82 5.47
N ASP A 121 -4.59 3.81 4.58
CA ASP A 121 -3.98 5.02 4.02
C ASP A 121 -4.99 5.91 3.28
N ILE A 122 -5.94 5.31 2.56
CA ILE A 122 -7.04 6.04 1.91
C ILE A 122 -8.00 6.64 2.94
N LEU A 123 -8.40 5.84 3.91
CA LEU A 123 -9.38 6.27 4.93
C LEU A 123 -8.83 7.37 5.82
N ASP A 124 -7.56 7.30 6.18
CA ASP A 124 -6.87 8.35 6.96
C ASP A 124 -6.77 9.65 6.16
N ALA A 125 -6.39 9.58 4.87
CA ALA A 125 -6.34 10.75 3.99
C ALA A 125 -7.72 11.42 3.81
N ILE A 126 -8.79 10.63 3.69
CA ILE A 126 -10.16 11.17 3.61
C ILE A 126 -10.59 11.79 4.94
N ALA A 127 -10.22 11.19 6.08
CA ALA A 127 -10.51 11.75 7.40
C ALA A 127 -9.83 13.11 7.63
N GLU A 128 -8.61 13.29 7.12
CA GLU A 128 -7.92 14.59 7.12
C GLU A 128 -8.68 15.64 6.30
N LYS A 129 -9.15 15.28 5.09
CA LYS A 129 -9.99 16.16 4.27
C LYS A 129 -11.33 16.50 4.94
N GLU A 130 -11.97 15.53 5.58
CA GLU A 130 -13.21 15.75 6.36
C GLU A 130 -12.99 16.78 7.47
N THR A 131 -11.87 16.65 8.19
CA THR A 131 -11.50 17.58 9.27
C THR A 131 -11.23 18.98 8.76
N ALA A 132 -10.65 19.10 7.57
CA ALA A 132 -10.37 20.37 6.90
C ALA A 132 -11.60 20.99 6.21
N GLY A 133 -12.74 20.29 6.12
CA GLY A 133 -13.92 20.72 5.39
C GLY A 133 -13.73 20.73 3.86
N GLN A 134 -12.85 19.88 3.36
CA GLN A 134 -12.44 19.79 1.95
C GLN A 134 -12.94 18.50 1.27
N THR A 135 -13.96 17.88 1.82
CA THR A 135 -14.52 16.61 1.30
C THR A 135 -15.29 16.85 0.02
N GLU A 136 -15.03 16.01 -0.97
CA GLU A 136 -15.75 15.98 -2.25
C GLU A 136 -16.67 14.76 -2.34
N ALA A 137 -17.59 14.77 -3.31
CA ALA A 137 -18.53 13.67 -3.52
C ALA A 137 -17.83 12.35 -3.82
N GLU A 138 -16.70 12.39 -4.51
CA GLU A 138 -15.88 11.24 -4.84
C GLU A 138 -15.16 10.65 -3.63
N ASP A 139 -14.78 11.47 -2.64
CA ASP A 139 -14.19 11.00 -1.39
C ASP A 139 -15.18 10.11 -0.61
N ILE A 140 -16.48 10.40 -0.69
CA ILE A 140 -17.53 9.58 -0.04
C ILE A 140 -17.59 8.19 -0.68
N ILE A 141 -17.50 8.12 -2.01
CA ILE A 141 -17.47 6.86 -2.76
C ILE A 141 -16.20 6.07 -2.39
N ASN A 142 -15.04 6.71 -2.48
CA ASN A 142 -13.75 6.10 -2.17
C ASN A 142 -13.67 5.58 -0.73
N LYS A 143 -14.28 6.30 0.23
CA LYS A 143 -14.42 5.87 1.62
C LYS A 143 -15.24 4.60 1.75
N GLY A 144 -16.35 4.51 1.00
CA GLY A 144 -17.19 3.32 0.94
C GLY A 144 -16.44 2.11 0.38
N GLU A 145 -15.77 2.30 -0.75
CA GLU A 145 -14.99 1.24 -1.42
C GLU A 145 -13.81 0.76 -0.56
N ALA A 146 -13.02 1.68 -0.01
CA ALA A 146 -11.91 1.32 0.87
C ALA A 146 -12.38 0.57 2.13
N SER A 147 -13.51 0.99 2.71
CA SER A 147 -14.11 0.31 3.85
C SER A 147 -14.58 -1.10 3.49
N PHE A 148 -15.18 -1.27 2.32
CA PHE A 148 -15.63 -2.56 1.82
C PHE A 148 -14.43 -3.51 1.62
N PHE A 149 -13.39 -3.10 0.91
CA PHE A 149 -12.22 -3.95 0.66
C PHE A 149 -11.47 -4.30 1.94
N ARG A 150 -11.36 -3.37 2.89
CA ARG A 150 -10.80 -3.63 4.20
C ARG A 150 -11.59 -4.72 4.94
N ALA A 151 -12.91 -4.60 4.97
CA ALA A 151 -13.78 -5.58 5.59
C ALA A 151 -13.69 -6.95 4.90
N TYR A 152 -13.63 -6.98 3.58
CA TYR A 152 -13.48 -8.19 2.80
C TYR A 152 -12.15 -8.93 3.10
N CYS A 153 -11.05 -8.19 3.18
CA CYS A 153 -9.76 -8.77 3.55
C CYS A 153 -9.76 -9.32 4.98
N TYR A 154 -10.37 -8.63 5.93
CA TYR A 154 -10.53 -9.16 7.29
C TYR A 154 -11.43 -10.40 7.31
N PHE A 155 -12.51 -10.42 6.55
CA PHE A 155 -13.35 -11.61 6.41
C PHE A 155 -12.55 -12.81 5.89
N ASN A 156 -11.70 -12.61 4.87
CA ASN A 156 -10.81 -13.65 4.36
C ASN A 156 -9.83 -14.15 5.43
N LEU A 157 -9.21 -13.23 6.16
CA LEU A 157 -8.26 -13.56 7.22
C LEU A 157 -8.91 -14.34 8.36
N VAL A 158 -10.09 -13.90 8.82
CA VAL A 158 -10.82 -14.57 9.92
C VAL A 158 -11.25 -15.98 9.52
N ARG A 159 -11.71 -16.17 8.28
CA ARG A 159 -12.07 -17.50 7.77
C ARG A 159 -10.87 -18.46 7.69
N ALA A 160 -9.69 -17.91 7.38
CA ALA A 160 -8.48 -18.71 7.23
C ALA A 160 -7.78 -19.01 8.55
N PHE A 161 -7.71 -18.03 9.46
CA PHE A 161 -6.84 -18.06 10.63
C PHE A 161 -7.58 -17.93 11.98
N GLY A 162 -8.86 -17.61 12.00
CA GLY A 162 -9.57 -17.29 13.22
C GLY A 162 -9.31 -15.84 13.67
N GLU A 163 -8.94 -15.66 14.93
CA GLU A 163 -8.61 -14.35 15.47
C GLU A 163 -7.36 -13.77 14.83
N VAL A 164 -7.43 -12.51 14.36
CA VAL A 164 -6.34 -11.80 13.70
C VAL A 164 -6.19 -10.38 14.25
N PRO A 165 -4.99 -9.78 14.20
CA PRO A 165 -4.77 -8.40 14.62
C PRO A 165 -5.64 -7.42 13.82
N LEU A 166 -6.45 -6.61 14.52
CA LEU A 166 -7.28 -5.58 13.92
C LEU A 166 -6.51 -4.26 13.83
N VAL A 167 -6.07 -3.90 12.63
CA VAL A 167 -5.35 -2.66 12.33
C VAL A 167 -6.24 -1.76 11.48
N THR A 168 -6.71 -0.65 12.04
CA THR A 168 -7.66 0.28 11.39
C THR A 168 -7.05 1.64 11.08
N TYR A 169 -5.74 1.77 11.17
CA TYR A 169 -4.97 2.99 10.95
C TYR A 169 -3.70 2.68 10.13
N LYS A 170 -3.13 3.71 9.51
CA LYS A 170 -1.85 3.60 8.81
C LYS A 170 -0.72 3.39 9.83
N ILE A 171 0.07 2.36 9.64
CA ILE A 171 1.29 2.12 10.42
C ILE A 171 2.41 2.92 9.77
N ASN A 172 3.01 3.84 10.51
CA ASN A 172 4.16 4.65 10.07
C ASN A 172 5.49 3.90 10.27
#